data_ce5e0c886efc96a667f672bec039906b
#
_entry.id   ce5e0c886efc96a667f672bec039906b
#
_cell.length_a   1.000
_cell.length_b   1.000
_cell.length_c   1.000
_cell.angle_alpha   90.00
_cell.angle_beta   90.00
_cell.angle_gamma   90.00
#
_symmetry.space_group_name_H-M   'P 1'
#
loop_
_entity.id
_entity.type
_entity.pdbx_description
1 polymer ?
#
loop_
_entity_poly.entity_id
_entity_poly.type
_entity_poly.pdbx_seq_one_letter_code
_entity_poly.pdbx_strand_id
1 'polypeptide(L)'
;MACGPSPTPEGYSVTPTEPVALRGFPGASPGGAARTAVRTAVRPPLPVKMVIAGGFGVGKTTAVGAISEIEPLTTEAAITEVAAGVDDLTHTPRKTTTTVAMDFGCLTIDPTLKLYLFGTPGQERFGFMWDDIVEGAVGALVIVDTRRLDDCYAAVDYFEHRRIPFAVAVNAFDGRVEHSLEEVRWALDVADHVPVVVFDARERGSVRDALLVVLELALARAES
;
A
#
# COMPACT_ATOMS: atom_id res chain seq x y z
N MET A 1 31.30 0.59 45.70
CA MET A 1 30.06 -0.21 45.63
C MET A 1 29.91 -0.76 44.25
N ALA A 2 30.08 -2.06 44.08
CA ALA A 2 30.17 -2.73 42.81
C ALA A 2 28.75 -2.97 42.27
N CYS A 3 28.53 -2.63 40.99
CA CYS A 3 27.31 -2.92 40.26
C CYS A 3 27.40 -4.36 39.70
N GLY A 4 26.47 -5.22 40.11
CA GLY A 4 26.41 -6.62 39.66
C GLY A 4 25.77 -6.74 38.24
N PRO A 5 26.03 -7.83 37.51
CA PRO A 5 25.56 -8.01 36.14
C PRO A 5 24.09 -8.40 36.08
N SER A 6 23.40 -7.88 35.04
CA SER A 6 22.02 -8.21 34.70
C SER A 6 21.86 -9.66 34.19
N PRO A 7 20.72 -10.31 34.48
CA PRO A 7 20.46 -11.68 34.01
C PRO A 7 20.13 -11.74 32.51
N THR A 8 20.72 -12.73 31.85
CA THR A 8 20.43 -13.16 30.48
C THR A 8 19.05 -13.85 30.40
N PRO A 9 18.27 -13.67 29.30
CA PRO A 9 17.04 -14.40 29.13
C PRO A 9 17.31 -15.86 28.70
N GLU A 10 16.68 -16.79 29.42
CA GLU A 10 16.74 -18.22 29.17
C GLU A 10 16.09 -18.56 27.82
N GLY A 11 16.80 -19.40 27.03
CA GLY A 11 16.35 -19.89 25.76
C GLY A 11 15.21 -20.90 25.90
N TYR A 12 14.14 -20.68 25.14
CA TYR A 12 13.09 -21.67 24.94
C TYR A 12 13.60 -22.81 24.05
N SER A 13 13.84 -23.97 24.65
CA SER A 13 14.11 -25.21 23.93
C SER A 13 12.79 -25.86 23.50
N VAL A 14 12.55 -25.91 22.20
CA VAL A 14 11.43 -26.68 21.61
C VAL A 14 11.90 -28.06 21.35
N THR A 15 11.48 -29.02 22.17
CA THR A 15 11.68 -30.45 21.94
C THR A 15 10.74 -30.95 20.85
N PRO A 16 11.21 -31.72 19.86
CA PRO A 16 10.35 -32.36 18.86
C PRO A 16 9.49 -33.44 19.52
N THR A 17 8.18 -33.37 19.32
CA THR A 17 7.23 -34.39 19.76
C THR A 17 7.36 -35.62 18.84
N GLU A 18 7.68 -36.77 19.41
CA GLU A 18 7.72 -38.07 18.72
C GLU A 18 6.33 -38.45 18.15
N PRO A 19 6.26 -39.13 16.99
CA PRO A 19 4.99 -39.57 16.42
C PRO A 19 4.45 -40.78 17.23
N VAL A 20 3.20 -40.62 17.69
CA VAL A 20 2.44 -41.69 18.35
C VAL A 20 2.14 -42.81 17.33
N ALA A 21 2.70 -44.00 17.56
CA ALA A 21 2.39 -45.18 16.78
C ALA A 21 0.96 -45.66 17.06
N LEU A 22 0.07 -45.54 16.09
CA LEU A 22 -1.25 -46.18 16.11
C LEU A 22 -1.10 -47.70 15.88
N ARG A 23 -1.43 -48.49 16.89
CA ARG A 23 -1.54 -49.94 16.80
C ARG A 23 -2.69 -50.33 15.86
N GLY A 24 -2.39 -51.32 14.98
CA GLY A 24 -3.24 -51.76 13.91
C GLY A 24 -4.56 -52.39 14.32
N PHE A 25 -5.59 -52.17 13.51
CA PHE A 25 -6.78 -52.96 13.42
C PHE A 25 -6.63 -53.97 12.25
N PRO A 26 -6.92 -55.25 12.44
CA PRO A 26 -6.90 -56.21 11.35
C PRO A 26 -8.23 -56.24 10.61
N GLY A 27 -8.17 -56.23 9.30
CA GLY A 27 -9.26 -56.66 8.42
C GLY A 27 -9.86 -55.58 7.51
N ALA A 28 -9.25 -55.37 6.35
CA ALA A 28 -9.97 -54.89 5.17
C ALA A 28 -9.32 -55.47 3.90
N SER A 29 -10.12 -56.11 3.11
CA SER A 29 -9.81 -56.78 1.84
C SER A 29 -9.18 -55.85 0.79
N PRO A 30 -8.32 -56.39 -0.13
CA PRO A 30 -7.72 -55.57 -1.19
C PRO A 30 -8.66 -55.51 -2.38
N GLY A 31 -9.22 -54.35 -2.63
CA GLY A 31 -10.09 -54.13 -3.77
C GLY A 31 -10.60 -52.70 -3.87
N GLY A 32 -9.70 -51.73 -4.04
CA GLY A 32 -10.07 -50.37 -4.28
C GLY A 32 -8.91 -49.59 -4.90
N ALA A 33 -8.99 -49.34 -6.21
CA ALA A 33 -8.02 -48.51 -6.92
C ALA A 33 -7.83 -47.19 -6.16
N ALA A 34 -6.66 -46.98 -5.61
CA ALA A 34 -6.26 -45.71 -5.00
C ALA A 34 -6.30 -44.63 -6.08
N ARG A 35 -7.37 -43.87 -6.08
CA ARG A 35 -7.42 -42.62 -6.82
C ARG A 35 -6.41 -41.66 -6.16
N THR A 36 -5.21 -41.62 -6.74
CA THR A 36 -4.22 -40.62 -6.38
C THR A 36 -4.83 -39.26 -6.65
N ALA A 37 -5.35 -38.62 -5.61
CA ALA A 37 -5.78 -37.23 -5.72
C ALA A 37 -4.50 -36.43 -5.97
N VAL A 38 -4.31 -36.01 -7.22
CA VAL A 38 -3.30 -35.02 -7.58
C VAL A 38 -3.67 -33.75 -6.82
N ARG A 39 -3.02 -33.52 -5.70
CA ARG A 39 -3.06 -32.22 -5.02
C ARG A 39 -2.37 -31.24 -5.94
N THR A 40 -3.13 -30.58 -6.79
CA THR A 40 -2.66 -29.41 -7.52
C THR A 40 -2.16 -28.43 -6.47
N ALA A 41 -0.85 -28.23 -6.41
CA ALA A 41 -0.26 -27.22 -5.54
C ALA A 41 -0.77 -25.86 -6.03
N VAL A 42 -1.72 -25.28 -5.30
CA VAL A 42 -2.20 -23.93 -5.56
C VAL A 42 -1.00 -23.02 -5.28
N ARG A 43 -0.44 -22.42 -6.33
CA ARG A 43 0.60 -21.41 -6.18
C ARG A 43 -0.01 -20.22 -5.41
N PRO A 44 0.69 -19.67 -4.41
CA PRO A 44 0.24 -18.44 -3.78
C PRO A 44 0.18 -17.32 -4.82
N PRO A 45 -0.77 -16.39 -4.70
CA PRO A 45 -0.86 -15.25 -5.59
C PRO A 45 0.42 -14.41 -5.55
N LEU A 46 0.84 -13.90 -6.71
CA LEU A 46 1.97 -12.99 -6.84
C LEU A 46 1.63 -11.68 -6.10
N PRO A 47 2.43 -11.27 -5.10
CA PRO A 47 2.23 -9.99 -4.43
C PRO A 47 2.72 -8.85 -5.32
N VAL A 48 1.88 -7.86 -5.54
CA VAL A 48 2.22 -6.62 -6.26
C VAL A 48 1.98 -5.43 -5.34
N LYS A 49 2.94 -4.54 -5.24
CA LYS A 49 2.87 -3.32 -4.43
C LYS A 49 2.52 -2.12 -5.30
N MET A 50 1.55 -1.34 -4.87
CA MET A 50 1.20 -0.07 -5.49
C MET A 50 1.07 1.02 -4.43
N VAL A 51 1.46 2.24 -4.78
CA VAL A 51 1.40 3.41 -3.89
C VAL A 51 0.20 4.27 -4.22
N ILE A 52 -0.47 4.78 -3.19
CA ILE A 52 -1.53 5.79 -3.29
C ILE A 52 -0.97 7.08 -2.71
N ALA A 53 -0.74 8.07 -3.57
CA ALA A 53 -0.11 9.33 -3.22
C ALA A 53 -1.05 10.53 -3.44
N GLY A 54 -0.62 11.72 -3.06
CA GLY A 54 -1.37 12.98 -3.19
C GLY A 54 -1.42 13.76 -1.88
N GLY A 55 -1.93 14.98 -1.94
CA GLY A 55 -1.99 15.93 -0.85
C GLY A 55 -2.80 15.46 0.37
N PHE A 56 -2.85 16.30 1.39
CA PHE A 56 -3.66 16.02 2.58
C PHE A 56 -5.17 16.14 2.27
N GLY A 57 -5.96 15.13 2.68
CA GLY A 57 -7.42 15.14 2.52
C GLY A 57 -7.94 14.88 1.11
N VAL A 58 -7.09 14.54 0.13
CA VAL A 58 -7.51 14.27 -1.27
C VAL A 58 -8.31 12.98 -1.45
N GLY A 59 -8.39 12.12 -0.42
CA GLY A 59 -9.18 10.89 -0.47
C GLY A 59 -8.36 9.59 -0.46
N LYS A 60 -7.06 9.60 -0.12
CA LYS A 60 -6.22 8.38 -0.08
C LYS A 60 -6.78 7.30 0.84
N THR A 61 -7.01 7.64 2.10
CA THR A 61 -7.60 6.72 3.10
C THR A 61 -8.96 6.20 2.66
N THR A 62 -9.79 7.06 2.06
CA THR A 62 -11.11 6.70 1.53
C THR A 62 -10.98 5.70 0.39
N ALA A 63 -10.08 5.94 -0.57
CA ALA A 63 -9.86 5.05 -1.71
C ALA A 63 -9.33 3.68 -1.26
N VAL A 64 -8.35 3.65 -0.35
CA VAL A 64 -7.86 2.38 0.22
C VAL A 64 -8.98 1.65 0.95
N GLY A 65 -9.79 2.35 1.75
CA GLY A 65 -10.94 1.76 2.46
C GLY A 65 -12.02 1.22 1.54
N ALA A 66 -12.31 1.92 0.44
CA ALA A 66 -13.35 1.50 -0.50
C ALA A 66 -13.00 0.21 -1.27
N ILE A 67 -11.71 -0.03 -1.53
CA ILE A 67 -11.27 -1.16 -2.35
C ILE A 67 -10.73 -2.34 -1.54
N SER A 68 -10.18 -2.12 -0.35
CA SER A 68 -9.53 -3.13 0.46
C SER A 68 -10.47 -4.29 0.83
N GLU A 69 -9.94 -5.51 0.84
CA GLU A 69 -10.62 -6.73 1.31
C GLU A 69 -10.38 -6.99 2.80
N ILE A 70 -9.44 -6.27 3.39
CA ILE A 70 -9.18 -6.27 4.83
C ILE A 70 -9.60 -4.93 5.40
N GLU A 71 -9.85 -4.88 6.70
CA GLU A 71 -9.96 -3.60 7.38
C GLU A 71 -8.65 -2.81 7.18
N PRO A 72 -8.72 -1.58 6.63
CA PRO A 72 -7.51 -0.80 6.38
C PRO A 72 -6.73 -0.58 7.66
N LEU A 73 -5.45 -0.91 7.64
CA LEU A 73 -4.57 -0.62 8.76
C LEU A 73 -4.06 0.81 8.60
N THR A 74 -4.49 1.69 9.48
CA THR A 74 -3.88 3.01 9.63
C THR A 74 -2.81 2.88 10.70
N THR A 75 -1.55 2.83 10.29
CA THR A 75 -0.43 2.75 11.23
C THR A 75 -0.03 4.14 11.68
N GLU A 76 -0.07 4.36 12.99
CA GLU A 76 0.53 5.52 13.60
C GLU A 76 2.00 5.19 13.95
N ALA A 77 2.93 5.58 13.09
CA ALA A 77 4.36 5.46 13.39
C ALA A 77 4.83 6.66 14.20
N ALA A 78 5.38 6.41 15.38
CA ALA A 78 6.03 7.46 16.16
C ALA A 78 7.40 7.77 15.55
N ILE A 79 7.58 8.97 14.99
CA ILE A 79 8.87 9.43 14.47
C ILE A 79 9.56 10.20 15.57
N THR A 80 10.64 9.62 16.11
CA THR A 80 11.52 10.23 17.10
C THR A 80 12.65 10.99 16.37
N GLU A 81 12.93 12.22 16.80
CA GLU A 81 14.11 13.05 16.43
C GLU A 81 14.10 13.76 15.06
N VAL A 82 13.68 13.15 13.95
CA VAL A 82 13.75 13.80 12.62
C VAL A 82 12.71 14.92 12.47
N ALA A 83 11.58 14.79 13.15
CA ALA A 83 10.51 15.80 13.14
C ALA A 83 10.73 16.95 14.14
N ALA A 84 11.66 16.82 15.07
CA ALA A 84 11.90 17.83 16.13
C ALA A 84 12.41 19.19 15.59
N GLY A 85 12.92 19.23 14.35
CA GLY A 85 13.36 20.45 13.67
C GLY A 85 12.31 21.11 12.77
N VAL A 86 11.16 20.44 12.57
CA VAL A 86 10.14 20.88 11.60
C VAL A 86 8.81 21.25 12.29
N ASP A 87 8.54 20.68 13.48
CA ASP A 87 7.34 20.99 14.25
C ASP A 87 7.54 22.16 15.19
N ASP A 88 6.61 23.12 15.18
CA ASP A 88 6.52 24.20 16.18
C ASP A 88 6.06 23.61 17.52
N LEU A 89 7.01 23.33 18.40
CA LEU A 89 6.80 22.77 19.75
C LEU A 89 6.43 23.84 20.80
N THR A 90 6.21 25.08 20.41
CA THR A 90 5.96 26.22 21.34
C THR A 90 4.75 25.97 22.24
N HIS A 91 3.76 25.23 21.77
CA HIS A 91 2.54 24.93 22.54
C HIS A 91 2.49 23.55 23.19
N THR A 92 3.47 22.65 22.88
CA THR A 92 3.48 21.28 23.41
C THR A 92 4.91 20.80 23.69
N PRO A 93 5.62 21.39 24.66
CA PRO A 93 7.05 21.13 24.90
C PRO A 93 7.39 19.71 25.39
N ARG A 94 6.42 18.85 25.61
CA ARG A 94 6.61 17.45 26.05
C ARG A 94 6.38 16.41 24.94
N LYS A 95 5.99 16.82 23.74
CA LYS A 95 5.73 15.89 22.63
C LYS A 95 7.01 15.74 21.80
N THR A 96 7.80 14.73 22.12
CA THR A 96 9.03 14.37 21.38
C THR A 96 8.79 13.39 20.23
N THR A 97 7.53 13.01 19.99
CA THR A 97 7.15 12.06 18.95
C THR A 97 6.02 12.62 18.10
N THR A 98 6.18 12.62 16.77
CA THR A 98 5.10 12.91 15.83
C THR A 98 4.58 11.60 15.26
N THR A 99 3.27 11.43 15.29
CA THR A 99 2.59 10.28 14.69
C THR A 99 2.36 10.52 13.20
N VAL A 100 2.78 9.59 12.37
CA VAL A 100 2.49 9.59 10.92
C VAL A 100 1.49 8.51 10.62
N ALA A 101 0.36 8.91 10.04
CA ALA A 101 -0.64 7.99 9.56
C ALA A 101 -0.29 7.52 8.14
N MET A 102 -0.21 6.20 7.98
CA MET A 102 -0.09 5.55 6.67
C MET A 102 -1.24 4.56 6.52
N ASP A 103 -1.83 4.54 5.34
CA ASP A 103 -2.90 3.60 5.02
C ASP A 103 -2.31 2.35 4.37
N PHE A 104 -2.81 1.19 4.79
CA PHE A 104 -2.49 -0.07 4.15
C PHE A 104 -3.76 -0.85 3.85
N GLY A 105 -3.86 -1.40 2.65
CA GLY A 105 -4.95 -2.25 2.22
C GLY A 105 -4.49 -3.33 1.25
N CYS A 106 -5.35 -4.29 0.96
CA CYS A 106 -5.07 -5.27 -0.08
C CYS A 106 -6.34 -5.66 -0.86
N LEU A 107 -6.11 -6.07 -2.09
CA LEU A 107 -7.14 -6.49 -3.04
C LEU A 107 -6.64 -7.70 -3.83
N THR A 108 -7.47 -8.72 -3.94
CA THR A 108 -7.24 -9.86 -4.85
C THR A 108 -7.77 -9.50 -6.22
N ILE A 109 -6.88 -9.34 -7.20
CA ILE A 109 -7.26 -9.07 -8.60
C ILE A 109 -7.80 -10.35 -9.24
N ASP A 110 -7.04 -11.44 -9.07
CA ASP A 110 -7.41 -12.78 -9.50
C ASP A 110 -6.70 -13.84 -8.61
N PRO A 111 -6.96 -15.16 -8.78
CA PRO A 111 -6.32 -16.18 -7.95
C PRO A 111 -4.79 -16.20 -8.01
N THR A 112 -4.17 -15.55 -8.98
CA THR A 112 -2.71 -15.51 -9.20
C THR A 112 -2.07 -14.19 -8.81
N LEU A 113 -2.88 -13.11 -8.59
CA LEU A 113 -2.40 -11.76 -8.36
C LEU A 113 -3.08 -11.09 -7.17
N LYS A 114 -2.30 -10.65 -6.20
CA LYS A 114 -2.75 -9.87 -5.04
C LYS A 114 -2.06 -8.52 -4.99
N LEU A 115 -2.86 -7.46 -4.98
CA LEU A 115 -2.39 -6.08 -4.92
C LEU A 115 -2.35 -5.60 -3.48
N TYR A 116 -1.23 -5.02 -3.07
CA TYR A 116 -1.02 -4.37 -1.79
C TYR A 116 -0.90 -2.87 -2.00
N LEU A 117 -1.76 -2.12 -1.31
CA LEU A 117 -1.87 -0.67 -1.42
C LEU A 117 -1.23 0.00 -0.21
N PHE A 118 -0.36 0.98 -0.47
CA PHE A 118 0.30 1.77 0.56
C PHE A 118 0.00 3.26 0.33
N GLY A 119 -0.71 3.88 1.26
CA GLY A 119 -0.96 5.32 1.24
C GLY A 119 0.25 6.11 1.73
N THR A 120 0.70 7.11 0.99
CA THR A 120 1.72 8.04 1.49
C THR A 120 1.13 9.02 2.50
N PRO A 121 1.92 9.48 3.47
CA PRO A 121 1.56 10.65 4.26
C PRO A 121 1.29 11.85 3.34
N GLY A 122 0.15 12.53 3.55
CA GLY A 122 -0.25 13.65 2.68
C GLY A 122 0.36 15.00 3.05
N GLN A 123 1.14 15.08 4.13
CA GLN A 123 1.81 16.30 4.54
C GLN A 123 3.24 16.31 3.99
N GLU A 124 3.64 17.42 3.35
CA GLU A 124 4.96 17.57 2.70
C GLU A 124 6.15 17.29 3.62
N ARG A 125 6.04 17.65 4.90
CA ARG A 125 7.09 17.40 5.90
C ARG A 125 7.47 15.93 6.08
N PHE A 126 6.65 15.00 5.60
CA PHE A 126 6.91 13.55 5.64
C PHE A 126 7.42 12.99 4.29
N GLY A 127 7.77 13.86 3.34
CA GLY A 127 8.31 13.45 2.05
C GLY A 127 9.56 12.56 2.14
N PHE A 128 10.34 12.69 3.21
CA PHE A 128 11.53 11.85 3.44
C PHE A 128 11.22 10.34 3.61
N MET A 129 9.96 9.98 3.92
CA MET A 129 9.53 8.58 4.04
C MET A 129 9.12 7.97 2.69
N TRP A 130 8.96 8.78 1.66
CA TRP A 130 8.42 8.28 0.39
C TRP A 130 9.34 7.27 -0.27
N ASP A 131 10.66 7.42 -0.14
CA ASP A 131 11.63 6.48 -0.71
C ASP A 131 11.41 5.07 -0.16
N ASP A 132 11.23 4.93 1.16
CA ASP A 132 10.97 3.65 1.80
C ASP A 132 9.59 3.08 1.43
N ILE A 133 8.57 3.96 1.34
CA ILE A 133 7.21 3.55 0.98
C ILE A 133 7.14 3.12 -0.47
N VAL A 134 7.87 3.73 -1.37
CA VAL A 134 7.82 3.50 -2.82
C VAL A 134 8.72 2.35 -3.24
N GLU A 135 9.71 1.97 -2.45
CA GLU A 135 10.61 0.85 -2.76
C GLU A 135 9.83 -0.43 -3.09
N GLY A 136 10.12 -1.01 -4.26
CA GLY A 136 9.45 -2.23 -4.75
C GLY A 136 8.02 -2.02 -5.27
N ALA A 137 7.53 -0.80 -5.36
CA ALA A 137 6.24 -0.53 -5.99
C ALA A 137 6.34 -0.61 -7.51
N VAL A 138 5.33 -1.21 -8.15
CA VAL A 138 5.23 -1.27 -9.62
C VAL A 138 4.77 0.05 -10.22
N GLY A 139 4.06 0.87 -9.43
CA GLY A 139 3.55 2.17 -9.85
C GLY A 139 2.79 2.88 -8.75
N ALA A 140 2.26 4.05 -9.06
CA ALA A 140 1.51 4.89 -8.12
C ALA A 140 0.23 5.47 -8.73
N LEU A 141 -0.80 5.62 -7.90
CA LEU A 141 -1.98 6.42 -8.18
C LEU A 141 -1.87 7.73 -7.41
N VAL A 142 -1.70 8.85 -8.12
CA VAL A 142 -1.64 10.19 -7.53
C VAL A 142 -3.03 10.79 -7.51
N ILE A 143 -3.64 10.84 -6.33
CA ILE A 143 -4.99 11.41 -6.15
C ILE A 143 -4.91 12.92 -6.04
N VAL A 144 -5.75 13.60 -6.82
CA VAL A 144 -5.77 15.04 -6.98
C VAL A 144 -7.15 15.60 -6.61
N ASP A 145 -7.14 16.69 -5.85
CA ASP A 145 -8.29 17.55 -5.59
C ASP A 145 -8.13 18.85 -6.40
N THR A 146 -8.98 19.07 -7.41
CA THR A 146 -8.89 20.24 -8.28
C THR A 146 -9.10 21.57 -7.56
N ARG A 147 -9.66 21.55 -6.36
CA ARG A 147 -9.81 22.73 -5.51
C ARG A 147 -8.50 23.15 -4.83
N ARG A 148 -7.49 22.27 -4.79
CA ARG A 148 -6.19 22.47 -4.13
C ARG A 148 -5.10 21.70 -4.86
N LEU A 149 -4.84 22.05 -6.11
CA LEU A 149 -3.84 21.39 -6.96
C LEU A 149 -2.42 21.52 -6.39
N ASP A 150 -2.14 22.63 -5.70
CA ASP A 150 -0.82 22.90 -5.11
C ASP A 150 -0.37 21.77 -4.16
N ASP A 151 -1.30 21.14 -3.45
CA ASP A 151 -1.01 20.03 -2.53
C ASP A 151 -0.52 18.75 -3.25
N CYS A 152 -0.60 18.70 -4.58
CA CYS A 152 -0.32 17.50 -5.37
C CYS A 152 0.98 17.60 -6.18
N TYR A 153 1.56 18.80 -6.38
CA TYR A 153 2.79 18.97 -7.17
C TYR A 153 3.95 18.13 -6.65
N ALA A 154 4.18 18.13 -5.35
CA ALA A 154 5.26 17.34 -4.76
C ALA A 154 5.15 15.84 -5.07
N ALA A 155 3.92 15.29 -5.17
CA ALA A 155 3.70 13.90 -5.53
C ALA A 155 3.98 13.66 -7.01
N VAL A 156 3.50 14.51 -7.90
CA VAL A 156 3.73 14.43 -9.34
C VAL A 156 5.23 14.49 -9.63
N ASP A 157 5.90 15.53 -9.16
CA ASP A 157 7.34 15.72 -9.33
C ASP A 157 8.14 14.53 -8.83
N TYR A 158 7.77 13.98 -7.68
CA TYR A 158 8.46 12.83 -7.11
C TYR A 158 8.44 11.61 -8.05
N PHE A 159 7.26 11.23 -8.57
CA PHE A 159 7.13 10.05 -9.45
C PHE A 159 7.76 10.27 -10.83
N GLU A 160 7.67 11.49 -11.37
CA GLU A 160 8.35 11.85 -12.62
C GLU A 160 9.87 11.77 -12.50
N HIS A 161 10.46 12.39 -11.48
CA HIS A 161 11.90 12.37 -11.25
C HIS A 161 12.45 10.96 -11.04
N ARG A 162 11.71 10.12 -10.32
CA ARG A 162 12.04 8.71 -10.06
C ARG A 162 11.73 7.81 -11.25
N ARG A 163 11.05 8.30 -12.26
CA ARG A 163 10.61 7.54 -13.42
C ARG A 163 9.77 6.31 -13.04
N ILE A 164 8.96 6.41 -12.01
CA ILE A 164 8.06 5.37 -11.57
C ILE A 164 6.76 5.53 -12.36
N PRO A 165 6.17 4.46 -12.94
CA PRO A 165 4.87 4.55 -13.60
C PRO A 165 3.82 5.11 -12.65
N PHE A 166 3.05 6.11 -13.09
CA PHE A 166 1.95 6.64 -12.29
C PHE A 166 0.81 7.14 -13.18
N ALA A 167 -0.37 7.20 -12.59
CA ALA A 167 -1.52 7.86 -13.17
C ALA A 167 -2.05 8.92 -12.21
N VAL A 168 -2.58 10.00 -12.74
CA VAL A 168 -3.27 11.05 -11.99
C VAL A 168 -4.76 10.71 -11.92
N ALA A 169 -5.32 10.66 -10.71
CA ALA A 169 -6.73 10.39 -10.47
C ALA A 169 -7.40 11.62 -9.85
N VAL A 170 -8.21 12.31 -10.64
CA VAL A 170 -8.99 13.48 -10.21
C VAL A 170 -10.19 12.99 -9.40
N ASN A 171 -10.21 13.28 -8.11
CA ASN A 171 -11.30 12.85 -7.23
C ASN A 171 -12.55 13.70 -7.44
N ALA A 172 -13.62 13.09 -7.95
CA ALA A 172 -14.91 13.72 -8.15
C ALA A 172 -15.67 13.82 -6.81
N PHE A 173 -15.33 14.79 -5.99
CA PHE A 173 -16.04 15.07 -4.75
C PHE A 173 -17.52 15.36 -5.06
N ASP A 174 -18.41 14.59 -4.43
CA ASP A 174 -19.86 14.68 -4.65
C ASP A 174 -20.30 14.51 -6.12
N GLY A 175 -19.52 13.71 -6.89
CA GLY A 175 -19.80 13.39 -8.29
C GLY A 175 -19.53 14.58 -9.24
N ARG A 176 -18.79 15.59 -8.80
CA ARG A 176 -18.48 16.79 -9.60
C ARG A 176 -16.99 16.91 -9.87
N VAL A 177 -16.67 17.27 -11.10
CA VAL A 177 -15.34 17.69 -11.54
C VAL A 177 -15.50 19.09 -12.14
N GLU A 178 -14.81 20.06 -11.58
CA GLU A 178 -14.96 21.48 -11.98
C GLU A 178 -14.13 21.81 -13.22
N HIS A 179 -13.09 21.02 -13.50
CA HIS A 179 -12.14 21.26 -14.59
C HIS A 179 -12.05 20.05 -15.50
N SER A 180 -11.80 20.27 -16.77
CA SER A 180 -11.51 19.19 -17.72
C SER A 180 -10.20 18.49 -17.39
N LEU A 181 -10.05 17.23 -17.80
CA LEU A 181 -8.81 16.48 -17.58
C LEU A 181 -7.61 17.12 -18.28
N GLU A 182 -7.84 17.82 -19.39
CA GLU A 182 -6.80 18.55 -20.11
C GLU A 182 -6.32 19.78 -19.34
N GLU A 183 -7.24 20.54 -18.71
CA GLU A 183 -6.88 21.64 -17.83
C GLU A 183 -6.08 21.16 -16.62
N VAL A 184 -6.48 20.03 -16.02
CA VAL A 184 -5.75 19.42 -14.90
C VAL A 184 -4.36 18.97 -15.34
N ARG A 185 -4.24 18.30 -16.50
CA ARG A 185 -2.96 17.89 -17.10
C ARG A 185 -2.02 19.09 -17.28
N TRP A 186 -2.55 20.15 -17.88
CA TRP A 186 -1.79 21.37 -18.12
C TRP A 186 -1.36 22.04 -16.82
N ALA A 187 -2.25 22.12 -15.84
CA ALA A 187 -1.96 22.75 -14.55
C ALA A 187 -0.92 21.99 -13.72
N LEU A 188 -0.90 20.67 -13.84
CA LEU A 188 0.09 19.80 -13.17
C LEU A 188 1.38 19.59 -13.97
N ASP A 189 1.44 20.13 -15.19
CA ASP A 189 2.57 19.99 -16.15
C ASP A 189 2.97 18.51 -16.38
N VAL A 190 2.00 17.60 -16.35
CA VAL A 190 2.28 16.17 -16.56
C VAL A 190 2.37 15.82 -18.04
N ALA A 191 3.36 15.00 -18.36
CA ALA A 191 3.62 14.56 -19.74
C ALA A 191 2.43 13.81 -20.35
N ASP A 192 2.30 13.84 -21.69
CA ASP A 192 1.18 13.25 -22.45
C ASP A 192 0.98 11.76 -22.19
N HIS A 193 2.06 11.05 -21.91
CA HIS A 193 2.01 9.60 -21.65
C HIS A 193 1.49 9.24 -20.25
N VAL A 194 1.35 10.20 -19.34
CA VAL A 194 0.78 9.99 -18.00
C VAL A 194 -0.75 10.04 -18.10
N PRO A 195 -1.48 8.98 -17.79
CA PRO A 195 -2.93 9.01 -17.80
C PRO A 195 -3.47 9.94 -16.71
N VAL A 196 -4.49 10.73 -17.09
CA VAL A 196 -5.29 11.53 -16.16
C VAL A 196 -6.71 11.01 -16.24
N VAL A 197 -7.26 10.53 -15.13
CA VAL A 197 -8.59 9.91 -15.08
C VAL A 197 -9.46 10.56 -14.02
N VAL A 198 -10.77 10.54 -14.20
CA VAL A 198 -11.74 10.89 -13.15
C VAL A 198 -12.06 9.65 -12.35
N PHE A 199 -12.12 9.78 -11.02
CA PHE A 199 -12.58 8.70 -10.16
C PHE A 199 -13.35 9.26 -8.95
N ASP A 200 -14.12 8.41 -8.26
CA ASP A 200 -14.68 8.70 -6.94
C ASP A 200 -14.00 7.75 -5.92
N ALA A 201 -13.29 8.33 -4.96
CA ALA A 201 -12.58 7.57 -3.94
C ALA A 201 -13.50 6.70 -3.06
N ARG A 202 -14.80 6.97 -3.03
CA ARG A 202 -15.80 6.22 -2.26
C ARG A 202 -16.35 5.01 -3.01
N GLU A 203 -16.21 5.00 -4.34
CA GLU A 203 -16.82 4.00 -5.20
C GLU A 203 -15.80 2.91 -5.56
N ARG A 204 -16.01 1.70 -5.03
CA ARG A 204 -15.12 0.54 -5.25
C ARG A 204 -14.78 0.30 -6.72
N GLY A 205 -15.79 0.38 -7.61
CA GLY A 205 -15.60 0.20 -9.05
C GLY A 205 -14.68 1.25 -9.65
N SER A 206 -14.91 2.51 -9.29
CA SER A 206 -14.12 3.65 -9.76
C SER A 206 -12.66 3.57 -9.29
N VAL A 207 -12.43 3.21 -8.02
CA VAL A 207 -11.08 3.00 -7.47
C VAL A 207 -10.38 1.86 -8.18
N ARG A 208 -11.06 0.71 -8.39
CA ARG A 208 -10.52 -0.45 -9.13
C ARG A 208 -10.06 -0.05 -10.53
N ASP A 209 -10.92 0.67 -11.26
CA ASP A 209 -10.64 1.04 -12.65
C ASP A 209 -9.42 1.99 -12.73
N ALA A 210 -9.28 2.93 -11.80
CA ALA A 210 -8.10 3.79 -11.69
C ALA A 210 -6.82 3.01 -11.36
N LEU A 211 -6.89 1.99 -10.48
CA LEU A 211 -5.74 1.12 -10.17
C LEU A 211 -5.33 0.25 -11.35
N LEU A 212 -6.29 -0.21 -12.16
CA LEU A 212 -6.01 -0.99 -13.37
C LEU A 212 -5.22 -0.17 -14.40
N VAL A 213 -5.50 1.12 -14.55
CA VAL A 213 -4.71 2.02 -15.42
C VAL A 213 -3.24 2.03 -15.00
N VAL A 214 -2.93 2.08 -13.71
CA VAL A 214 -1.54 2.02 -13.22
C VAL A 214 -0.91 0.65 -13.49
N LEU A 215 -1.65 -0.44 -13.31
CA LEU A 215 -1.15 -1.80 -13.62
C LEU A 215 -0.83 -1.96 -15.09
N GLU A 216 -1.67 -1.46 -15.99
CA GLU A 216 -1.45 -1.48 -17.44
C GLU A 216 -0.18 -0.71 -17.82
N LEU A 217 0.05 0.47 -17.23
CA LEU A 217 1.29 1.22 -17.42
C LEU A 217 2.53 0.46 -16.95
N ALA A 218 2.45 -0.18 -15.78
CA ALA A 218 3.55 -0.95 -15.23
C ALA A 218 3.88 -2.16 -16.10
N LEU A 219 2.87 -2.84 -16.64
CA LEU A 219 3.04 -3.97 -17.55
C LEU A 219 3.66 -3.53 -18.89
N ALA A 220 3.15 -2.47 -19.51
CA ALA A 220 3.69 -1.95 -20.77
C ALA A 220 5.16 -1.57 -20.64
N ARG A 221 5.57 -1.06 -19.47
CA ARG A 221 6.96 -0.72 -19.20
C ARG A 221 7.84 -1.94 -18.96
N ALA A 222 7.32 -3.01 -18.40
CA ALA A 222 8.07 -4.26 -18.17
C ALA A 222 8.35 -5.02 -19.48
N GLU A 223 7.54 -4.76 -20.53
CA GLU A 223 7.67 -5.37 -21.87
C GLU A 223 8.57 -4.57 -22.82
N SER A 224 8.97 -3.35 -22.42
CA SER A 224 9.80 -2.42 -23.25
C SER A 224 11.27 -2.56 -22.93
#